data_b010d8d55c0327090e849499584a17f7
#
_entry.id   b010d8d55c0327090e849499584a17f7
#
_cell.length_a   1.000
_cell.length_b   1.000
_cell.length_c   1.000
_cell.angle_alpha   90.00
_cell.angle_beta   90.00
_cell.angle_gamma   90.00
#
_symmetry.space_group_name_H-M   'P 1'
#
loop_
_entity.id
_entity.type
_entity.pdbx_description
1 polymer ?
#
loop_
_entity_poly.entity_id
_entity_poly.type
_entity_poly.pdbx_seq_one_letter_code
_entity_poly.pdbx_strand_id
1 'polypeptide(L)'
;VKVASSNEIRLLDKEAVEKYGISHEILMENAGAAVAHLILHTASEEDTVAVIAGPGNNGGDGLVCARHLASHGMDVHVYLVADPERLSELVKKNLDRVALANIPVEKVTEKNVEELQYVLPFYDVIVDALFGTGLTRPLEGVYKEAVEAINDSGSLVVSVDIPSGINSDTGEVMGTAVKADFTVTFGLPKIGLLLYPGAEYAGEILVSHISYPRSLIEDDRIKVETNDPLYPPPRQPDTHKGDYGKALFIAGSKRYYGAPMLASRSFLKAGGGYSRLATVSSIVPFLATRAPEVVYEELEETSSGTISYRNLEKILKLTEASDIVAIGPGIGLDDETARLVLELIPRINKPLIIDGDGLTILARDTTILATRKYPTVITPHPGEMSRLTGKPVEEIKKSRLKTALEVAQKLGSYVVLKGAHTVIATPEGKAYINLTGNPGMATAGSGDVLVGAIAGMYGIGYGFEEAVRMGVFVHGLAGDLAAESIGMDGLTAVSIMNFLPRAMKELRENFERIYNENSLPVLV
;
A
#
# COMPACT_ATOMS: atom_id res chain seq x y z
N VAL A 1 5.66 10.08 -0.25
CA VAL A 1 5.39 10.68 1.07
C VAL A 1 5.89 9.73 2.15
N LYS A 2 6.60 10.27 3.19
CA LYS A 2 7.00 9.49 4.37
C LYS A 2 5.78 9.02 5.15
N VAL A 3 5.82 7.80 5.68
CA VAL A 3 4.75 7.16 6.45
C VAL A 3 5.32 6.68 7.77
N ALA A 4 4.71 7.04 8.89
CA ALA A 4 5.30 6.84 10.21
C ALA A 4 4.51 5.88 11.10
N SER A 5 5.22 5.17 11.97
CA SER A 5 4.65 4.46 13.11
C SER A 5 4.29 5.43 14.23
N SER A 6 3.47 4.98 15.18
CA SER A 6 3.11 5.76 16.37
C SER A 6 4.32 6.19 17.19
N ASN A 7 5.37 5.35 17.25
CA ASN A 7 6.60 5.68 17.95
C ASN A 7 7.41 6.76 17.22
N GLU A 8 7.49 6.70 15.91
CA GLU A 8 8.18 7.71 15.10
C GLU A 8 7.47 9.06 15.21
N ILE A 9 6.12 9.11 15.13
CA ILE A 9 5.38 10.36 15.37
C ILE A 9 5.70 10.96 16.73
N ARG A 10 5.71 10.16 17.81
CA ARG A 10 6.07 10.67 19.16
C ARG A 10 7.48 11.25 19.22
N LEU A 11 8.44 10.66 18.50
CA LEU A 11 9.79 11.19 18.40
C LEU A 11 9.83 12.52 17.63
N LEU A 12 9.08 12.63 16.53
CA LEU A 12 8.97 13.86 15.75
C LEU A 12 8.30 14.97 16.57
N ASP A 13 7.20 14.69 17.28
CA ASP A 13 6.55 15.64 18.21
C ASP A 13 7.53 16.14 19.26
N LYS A 14 8.26 15.23 19.88
CA LYS A 14 9.26 15.57 20.87
C LYS A 14 10.35 16.49 20.30
N GLU A 15 10.88 16.17 19.13
CA GLU A 15 11.88 17.01 18.46
C GLU A 15 11.31 18.38 18.03
N ALA A 16 10.05 18.43 17.57
CA ALA A 16 9.37 19.68 17.27
C ALA A 16 9.36 20.61 18.50
N VAL A 17 9.07 20.06 19.68
CA VAL A 17 9.05 20.82 20.94
C VAL A 17 10.47 21.17 21.41
N GLU A 18 11.35 20.19 21.56
CA GLU A 18 12.64 20.37 22.22
C GLU A 18 13.67 21.10 21.35
N LYS A 19 13.68 20.83 20.04
CA LYS A 19 14.67 21.36 19.11
C LYS A 19 14.20 22.62 18.39
N TYR A 20 12.91 22.66 18.05
CA TYR A 20 12.36 23.76 17.24
C TYR A 20 11.48 24.73 18.05
N GLY A 21 11.20 24.45 19.33
CA GLY A 21 10.41 25.31 20.20
C GLY A 21 8.91 25.38 19.84
N ILE A 22 8.42 24.42 19.02
CA ILE A 22 7.00 24.34 18.65
C ILE A 22 6.28 23.58 19.76
N SER A 23 5.57 24.30 20.64
CA SER A 23 4.93 23.68 21.79
C SER A 23 3.80 22.71 21.39
N HIS A 24 3.48 21.76 22.29
CA HIS A 24 2.32 20.86 22.10
C HIS A 24 1.00 21.63 21.90
N GLU A 25 0.86 22.82 22.50
CA GLU A 25 -0.29 23.68 22.30
C GLU A 25 -0.38 24.21 20.86
N ILE A 26 0.76 24.58 20.25
CA ILE A 26 0.82 25.01 18.85
C ILE A 26 0.48 23.83 17.93
N LEU A 27 1.04 22.64 18.19
CA LEU A 27 0.74 21.46 17.39
C LEU A 27 -0.74 21.10 17.44
N MET A 28 -1.35 21.09 18.64
CA MET A 28 -2.78 20.81 18.84
C MET A 28 -3.67 21.89 18.17
N GLU A 29 -3.29 23.16 18.26
CA GLU A 29 -4.01 24.25 17.60
C GLU A 29 -4.03 24.05 16.07
N ASN A 30 -2.87 23.75 15.48
CA ASN A 30 -2.77 23.50 14.05
C ASN A 30 -3.53 22.23 13.62
N ALA A 31 -3.52 21.19 14.46
CA ALA A 31 -4.25 19.94 14.20
C ALA A 31 -5.76 20.17 14.13
N GLY A 32 -6.34 20.79 15.17
CA GLY A 32 -7.77 21.07 15.19
C GLY A 32 -8.19 22.09 14.13
N ALA A 33 -7.35 23.09 13.84
CA ALA A 33 -7.59 24.04 12.76
C ALA A 33 -7.63 23.36 11.39
N ALA A 34 -6.75 22.37 11.12
CA ALA A 34 -6.74 21.63 9.87
C ALA A 34 -8.02 20.82 9.65
N VAL A 35 -8.55 20.18 10.72
CA VAL A 35 -9.84 19.46 10.66
C VAL A 35 -10.98 20.44 10.37
N ALA A 36 -11.02 21.58 11.08
CA ALA A 36 -12.01 22.60 10.86
C ALA A 36 -11.94 23.15 9.43
N HIS A 37 -10.74 23.38 8.90
CA HIS A 37 -10.54 23.85 7.53
C HIS A 37 -11.14 22.89 6.50
N LEU A 38 -10.93 21.58 6.64
CA LEU A 38 -11.55 20.59 5.77
C LEU A 38 -13.08 20.70 5.83
N ILE A 39 -13.67 20.74 7.03
CA ILE A 39 -15.12 20.80 7.21
C ILE A 39 -15.71 22.06 6.58
N LEU A 40 -15.09 23.23 6.79
CA LEU A 40 -15.51 24.49 6.19
C LEU A 40 -15.46 24.51 4.65
N HIS A 41 -14.71 23.59 4.01
CA HIS A 41 -14.63 23.48 2.56
C HIS A 41 -15.53 22.36 1.99
N THR A 42 -15.97 21.43 2.82
CA THR A 42 -16.78 20.28 2.39
C THR A 42 -18.24 20.38 2.82
N ALA A 43 -18.52 21.09 3.91
CA ALA A 43 -19.85 21.30 4.47
C ALA A 43 -20.36 22.72 4.19
N SER A 44 -21.68 22.92 4.33
CA SER A 44 -22.34 24.24 4.27
C SER A 44 -22.19 24.97 5.60
N GLU A 45 -22.21 26.32 5.58
CA GLU A 45 -22.23 27.13 6.81
C GLU A 45 -23.49 26.89 7.67
N GLU A 46 -24.57 26.36 7.08
CA GLU A 46 -25.82 26.03 7.79
C GLU A 46 -25.79 24.64 8.42
N ASP A 47 -24.76 23.81 8.10
CA ASP A 47 -24.66 22.46 8.60
C ASP A 47 -24.33 22.43 10.11
N THR A 48 -24.92 21.49 10.81
CA THR A 48 -24.73 21.27 12.24
C THR A 48 -23.62 20.24 12.49
N VAL A 49 -22.79 20.48 13.50
CA VAL A 49 -21.61 19.65 13.76
C VAL A 49 -21.63 19.06 15.18
N ALA A 50 -21.52 17.75 15.29
CA ALA A 50 -21.25 17.08 16.55
C ALA A 50 -19.78 16.70 16.66
N VAL A 51 -19.09 17.14 17.70
CA VAL A 51 -17.70 16.74 17.99
C VAL A 51 -17.70 15.73 19.13
N ILE A 52 -17.29 14.48 18.83
CA ILE A 52 -17.22 13.40 19.83
C ILE A 52 -15.80 13.34 20.36
N ALA A 53 -15.56 13.98 21.50
CA ALA A 53 -14.22 14.17 22.07
C ALA A 53 -13.91 13.11 23.16
N GLY A 54 -12.75 12.46 23.02
CA GLY A 54 -12.22 11.49 23.99
C GLY A 54 -11.32 12.12 25.05
N PRO A 55 -10.71 11.29 25.93
CA PRO A 55 -9.93 11.77 27.08
C PRO A 55 -8.51 12.24 26.75
N GLY A 56 -7.98 11.89 25.58
CA GLY A 56 -6.60 12.14 25.18
C GLY A 56 -6.41 13.40 24.33
N ASN A 57 -5.19 13.57 23.80
CA ASN A 57 -4.84 14.69 22.94
C ASN A 57 -5.73 14.77 21.69
N ASN A 58 -6.17 13.63 21.16
CA ASN A 58 -7.11 13.59 20.04
C ASN A 58 -8.44 14.30 20.35
N GLY A 59 -8.95 14.11 21.59
CA GLY A 59 -10.08 14.89 22.08
C GLY A 59 -9.76 16.39 22.17
N GLY A 60 -8.53 16.74 22.55
CA GLY A 60 -8.04 18.12 22.55
C GLY A 60 -8.04 18.75 21.16
N ASP A 61 -7.61 18.01 20.14
CA ASP A 61 -7.65 18.45 18.73
C ASP A 61 -9.10 18.66 18.27
N GLY A 62 -10.02 17.78 18.69
CA GLY A 62 -11.47 17.93 18.46
C GLY A 62 -12.06 19.17 19.14
N LEU A 63 -11.65 19.49 20.36
CA LEU A 63 -12.08 20.72 21.05
C LEU A 63 -11.58 22.00 20.37
N VAL A 64 -10.35 21.98 19.83
CA VAL A 64 -9.83 23.07 19.00
C VAL A 64 -10.65 23.20 17.71
N CYS A 65 -10.94 22.07 17.04
CA CYS A 65 -11.78 22.04 15.85
C CYS A 65 -13.16 22.68 16.12
N ALA A 66 -13.83 22.27 17.21
CA ALA A 66 -15.13 22.83 17.62
C ALA A 66 -15.08 24.36 17.72
N ARG A 67 -14.04 24.90 18.36
CA ARG A 67 -13.87 26.34 18.54
C ARG A 67 -13.66 27.07 17.22
N HIS A 68 -12.87 26.50 16.31
CA HIS A 68 -12.67 27.07 14.97
C HIS A 68 -13.97 27.09 14.15
N LEU A 69 -14.71 25.97 14.13
CA LEU A 69 -15.99 25.90 13.41
C LEU A 69 -17.03 26.91 13.94
N ALA A 70 -17.17 27.00 15.26
CA ALA A 70 -18.06 27.96 15.89
C ALA A 70 -17.64 29.42 15.62
N SER A 71 -16.34 29.72 15.51
CA SER A 71 -15.86 31.06 15.16
C SER A 71 -16.22 31.47 13.73
N HIS A 72 -16.50 30.51 12.85
CA HIS A 72 -16.98 30.71 11.49
C HIS A 72 -18.51 30.65 11.36
N GLY A 73 -19.23 30.57 12.50
CA GLY A 73 -20.68 30.66 12.54
C GLY A 73 -21.42 29.32 12.45
N MET A 74 -20.73 28.19 12.37
CA MET A 74 -21.38 26.88 12.39
C MET A 74 -21.99 26.56 13.75
N ASP A 75 -23.09 25.82 13.77
CA ASP A 75 -23.73 25.30 14.98
C ASP A 75 -23.01 24.04 15.43
N VAL A 76 -22.25 24.14 16.53
CA VAL A 76 -21.36 23.08 17.02
C VAL A 76 -21.77 22.63 18.41
N HIS A 77 -21.87 21.31 18.61
CA HIS A 77 -22.11 20.68 19.89
C HIS A 77 -20.99 19.66 20.21
N VAL A 78 -20.46 19.69 21.43
CA VAL A 78 -19.41 18.79 21.87
C VAL A 78 -20.00 17.72 22.79
N TYR A 79 -19.76 16.45 22.48
CA TYR A 79 -20.05 15.29 23.31
C TYR A 79 -18.73 14.77 23.91
N LEU A 80 -18.50 15.04 25.19
CA LEU A 80 -17.27 14.66 25.87
C LEU A 80 -17.40 13.25 26.48
N VAL A 81 -16.81 12.26 25.83
CA VAL A 81 -16.76 10.85 26.29
C VAL A 81 -15.55 10.66 27.20
N ALA A 82 -15.51 11.43 28.29
CA ALA A 82 -14.41 11.42 29.25
C ALA A 82 -14.85 11.99 30.60
N ASP A 83 -14.07 11.70 31.63
CA ASP A 83 -14.16 12.40 32.91
C ASP A 83 -13.34 13.69 32.85
N PRO A 84 -13.97 14.90 32.92
CA PRO A 84 -13.27 16.17 32.84
C PRO A 84 -12.12 16.31 33.85
N GLU A 85 -12.25 15.67 35.02
CA GLU A 85 -11.22 15.76 36.06
C GLU A 85 -9.93 14.98 35.74
N ARG A 86 -10.02 14.01 34.82
CA ARG A 86 -8.90 13.14 34.43
C ARG A 86 -8.20 13.58 33.14
N LEU A 87 -8.66 14.66 32.52
CA LEU A 87 -8.05 15.21 31.31
C LEU A 87 -6.67 15.78 31.61
N SER A 88 -5.76 15.77 30.61
CA SER A 88 -4.49 16.47 30.71
C SER A 88 -4.71 17.99 30.81
N GLU A 89 -3.73 18.71 31.33
CA GLU A 89 -3.82 20.18 31.51
C GLU A 89 -4.14 20.90 30.19
N LEU A 90 -3.52 20.47 29.09
CA LEU A 90 -3.75 21.06 27.77
C LEU A 90 -5.18 20.81 27.24
N VAL A 91 -5.70 19.60 27.45
CA VAL A 91 -7.08 19.26 27.04
C VAL A 91 -8.09 20.00 27.90
N LYS A 92 -7.89 20.12 29.23
CA LYS A 92 -8.72 20.94 30.13
C LYS A 92 -8.75 22.40 29.67
N LYS A 93 -7.59 22.97 29.35
CA LYS A 93 -7.49 24.36 28.86
C LYS A 93 -8.33 24.58 27.59
N ASN A 94 -8.35 23.60 26.66
CA ASN A 94 -9.17 23.71 25.47
C ASN A 94 -10.67 23.49 25.76
N LEU A 95 -11.02 22.62 26.71
CA LEU A 95 -12.38 22.46 27.17
C LEU A 95 -12.92 23.76 27.81
N ASP A 96 -12.12 24.43 28.65
CA ASP A 96 -12.47 25.73 29.22
C ASP A 96 -12.69 26.80 28.13
N ARG A 97 -11.85 26.80 27.10
CA ARG A 97 -12.00 27.72 25.95
C ARG A 97 -13.30 27.48 25.17
N VAL A 98 -13.68 26.21 24.97
CA VAL A 98 -14.97 25.83 24.34
C VAL A 98 -16.14 26.33 25.18
N ALA A 99 -16.09 26.13 26.52
CA ALA A 99 -17.12 26.61 27.43
C ALA A 99 -17.23 28.14 27.45
N LEU A 100 -16.10 28.85 27.48
CA LEU A 100 -16.05 30.33 27.41
C LEU A 100 -16.56 30.86 26.07
N ALA A 101 -16.46 30.10 25.00
CA ALA A 101 -17.02 30.43 23.70
C ALA A 101 -18.53 30.13 23.61
N ASN A 102 -19.17 29.71 24.69
CA ASN A 102 -20.57 29.30 24.77
C ASN A 102 -20.95 28.15 23.82
N ILE A 103 -20.01 27.27 23.47
CA ILE A 103 -20.28 26.07 22.70
C ILE A 103 -20.86 25.02 23.68
N PRO A 104 -22.03 24.42 23.39
CA PRO A 104 -22.62 23.40 24.26
C PRO A 104 -21.69 22.19 24.43
N VAL A 105 -21.51 21.76 25.67
CA VAL A 105 -20.72 20.56 26.01
C VAL A 105 -21.57 19.61 26.83
N GLU A 106 -21.77 18.39 26.36
CA GLU A 106 -22.47 17.34 27.07
C GLU A 106 -21.50 16.23 27.48
N LYS A 107 -21.53 15.83 28.77
CA LYS A 107 -20.74 14.72 29.29
C LYS A 107 -21.42 13.39 28.97
N VAL A 108 -20.74 12.55 28.22
CA VAL A 108 -21.20 11.19 27.88
C VAL A 108 -20.57 10.17 28.82
N THR A 109 -21.39 9.31 29.37
CA THR A 109 -21.03 8.26 30.33
C THR A 109 -21.77 6.97 29.97
N GLU A 110 -21.48 5.87 30.64
CA GLU A 110 -22.24 4.59 30.48
C GLU A 110 -23.77 4.73 30.74
N LYS A 111 -24.21 5.81 31.39
CA LYS A 111 -25.61 6.03 31.71
C LYS A 111 -26.43 6.68 30.62
N ASN A 112 -25.76 7.41 29.74
CA ASN A 112 -26.41 8.22 28.69
C ASN A 112 -25.81 8.03 27.30
N VAL A 113 -24.82 7.16 27.11
CA VAL A 113 -24.20 6.92 25.81
C VAL A 113 -25.20 6.41 24.77
N GLU A 114 -26.20 5.64 25.20
CA GLU A 114 -27.29 5.18 24.33
C GLU A 114 -28.09 6.34 23.69
N GLU A 115 -28.06 7.53 24.29
CA GLU A 115 -28.74 8.70 23.74
C GLU A 115 -28.07 9.18 22.43
N LEU A 116 -26.77 8.91 22.24
CA LEU A 116 -26.05 9.29 21.04
C LEU A 116 -26.68 8.69 19.77
N GLN A 117 -27.17 7.46 19.82
CA GLN A 117 -27.84 6.83 18.67
C GLN A 117 -29.11 7.58 18.21
N TYR A 118 -29.73 8.36 19.10
CA TYR A 118 -30.95 9.12 18.80
C TYR A 118 -30.64 10.57 18.40
N VAL A 119 -29.53 11.14 18.85
CA VAL A 119 -29.21 12.55 18.59
C VAL A 119 -28.24 12.74 17.42
N LEU A 120 -27.29 11.82 17.23
CA LEU A 120 -26.29 11.95 16.15
C LEU A 120 -26.88 11.98 14.74
N PRO A 121 -27.98 11.24 14.42
CA PRO A 121 -28.60 11.33 13.08
C PRO A 121 -29.18 12.71 12.72
N PHE A 122 -29.26 13.66 13.66
CA PHE A 122 -29.71 15.02 13.40
C PHE A 122 -28.59 16.00 13.07
N TYR A 123 -27.32 15.57 13.17
CA TYR A 123 -26.16 16.36 12.76
C TYR A 123 -25.75 16.03 11.33
N ASP A 124 -25.38 17.05 10.58
CA ASP A 124 -24.89 16.90 9.20
C ASP A 124 -23.47 16.35 9.17
N VAL A 125 -22.62 16.78 10.13
CA VAL A 125 -21.22 16.37 10.26
C VAL A 125 -20.92 15.86 11.66
N ILE A 126 -20.20 14.73 11.74
CA ILE A 126 -19.66 14.22 13.00
C ILE A 126 -18.14 14.23 12.93
N VAL A 127 -17.52 14.82 13.94
CA VAL A 127 -16.06 14.79 14.13
C VAL A 127 -15.72 13.70 15.14
N ASP A 128 -15.06 12.65 14.67
CA ASP A 128 -14.52 11.57 15.51
C ASP A 128 -13.18 12.01 16.10
N ALA A 129 -13.17 12.37 17.36
CA ALA A 129 -12.00 12.74 18.13
C ALA A 129 -11.86 11.92 19.42
N LEU A 130 -12.29 10.65 19.40
CA LEU A 130 -12.25 9.77 20.58
C LEU A 130 -10.83 9.30 20.88
N PHE A 131 -10.17 8.66 19.90
CA PHE A 131 -8.84 8.09 20.06
C PHE A 131 -7.98 8.30 18.80
N GLY A 132 -6.73 8.71 19.01
CA GLY A 132 -5.69 8.77 17.97
C GLY A 132 -4.71 7.59 18.08
N THR A 133 -3.43 7.85 17.79
CA THR A 133 -2.34 6.85 17.73
C THR A 133 -2.04 6.12 19.05
N GLY A 134 -2.61 6.56 20.17
CA GLY A 134 -2.38 5.97 21.50
C GLY A 134 -3.19 4.70 21.81
N LEU A 135 -4.05 4.24 20.91
CA LEU A 135 -4.92 3.09 21.16
C LEU A 135 -4.13 1.78 21.07
N THR A 136 -4.08 1.03 22.20
CA THR A 136 -3.32 -0.22 22.33
C THR A 136 -4.16 -1.43 22.72
N ARG A 137 -5.45 -1.25 22.98
CA ARG A 137 -6.39 -2.29 23.41
C ARG A 137 -7.75 -2.11 22.73
N PRO A 138 -8.54 -3.19 22.61
CA PRO A 138 -9.89 -3.11 22.04
C PRO A 138 -10.78 -2.07 22.74
N LEU A 139 -11.64 -1.42 21.98
CA LEU A 139 -12.66 -0.51 22.50
C LEU A 139 -13.79 -1.31 23.13
N GLU A 140 -14.16 -0.94 24.34
CA GLU A 140 -15.22 -1.57 25.13
C GLU A 140 -16.11 -0.50 25.81
N GLY A 141 -17.29 -0.92 26.30
CA GLY A 141 -18.21 -0.07 27.06
C GLY A 141 -18.60 1.21 26.31
N VAL A 142 -18.60 2.34 27.02
CA VAL A 142 -19.02 3.65 26.49
C VAL A 142 -18.35 4.04 25.16
N TYR A 143 -17.10 3.67 24.97
CA TYR A 143 -16.38 4.00 23.73
C TYR A 143 -16.83 3.16 22.55
N LYS A 144 -17.14 1.87 22.79
CA LYS A 144 -17.69 0.99 21.77
C LYS A 144 -19.06 1.49 21.32
N GLU A 145 -19.93 1.80 22.26
CA GLU A 145 -21.28 2.30 21.99
C GLU A 145 -21.25 3.65 21.26
N ALA A 146 -20.33 4.54 21.63
CA ALA A 146 -20.14 5.81 20.92
C ALA A 146 -19.70 5.60 19.45
N VAL A 147 -18.77 4.68 19.20
CA VAL A 147 -18.35 4.32 17.82
C VAL A 147 -19.50 3.73 17.02
N GLU A 148 -20.30 2.84 17.61
CA GLU A 148 -21.47 2.26 16.95
C GLU A 148 -22.50 3.36 16.61
N ALA A 149 -22.77 4.29 17.53
CA ALA A 149 -23.66 5.43 17.28
C ALA A 149 -23.15 6.36 16.16
N ILE A 150 -21.84 6.62 16.07
CA ILE A 150 -21.25 7.38 14.97
C ILE A 150 -21.49 6.65 13.64
N ASN A 151 -21.18 5.35 13.57
CA ASN A 151 -21.31 4.57 12.34
C ASN A 151 -22.77 4.46 11.85
N ASP A 152 -23.73 4.44 12.77
CA ASP A 152 -25.16 4.30 12.46
C ASP A 152 -25.86 5.65 12.20
N SER A 153 -25.16 6.77 12.37
CA SER A 153 -25.75 8.12 12.24
C SER A 153 -26.22 8.47 10.84
N GLY A 154 -25.50 7.99 9.81
CA GLY A 154 -25.72 8.40 8.42
C GLY A 154 -25.18 9.79 8.07
N SER A 155 -24.49 10.46 8.98
CA SER A 155 -23.87 11.78 8.82
C SER A 155 -22.54 11.68 8.10
N LEU A 156 -22.01 12.81 7.62
CA LEU A 156 -20.63 12.90 7.14
C LEU A 156 -19.66 12.75 8.33
N VAL A 157 -18.77 11.77 8.29
CA VAL A 157 -17.84 11.49 9.40
C VAL A 157 -16.42 11.91 9.04
N VAL A 158 -15.85 12.80 9.86
CA VAL A 158 -14.46 13.26 9.74
C VAL A 158 -13.67 12.79 10.96
N SER A 159 -12.69 11.89 10.77
CA SER A 159 -11.83 11.41 11.84
C SER A 159 -10.59 12.27 12.02
N VAL A 160 -10.30 12.56 13.29
CA VAL A 160 -9.13 13.33 13.73
C VAL A 160 -7.95 12.38 13.88
N ASP A 161 -6.92 12.59 13.11
CA ASP A 161 -5.64 11.88 13.06
C ASP A 161 -5.74 10.43 12.53
N ILE A 162 -6.61 9.60 13.08
CA ILE A 162 -6.89 8.23 12.67
C ILE A 162 -8.30 7.84 13.13
N PRO A 163 -9.08 7.06 12.37
CA PRO A 163 -10.39 6.61 12.82
C PRO A 163 -10.28 5.89 14.16
N SER A 164 -11.08 6.31 15.13
CA SER A 164 -11.08 5.71 16.47
C SER A 164 -11.38 4.22 16.39
N GLY A 165 -10.50 3.41 16.95
CA GLY A 165 -10.59 1.94 16.89
C GLY A 165 -9.62 1.29 15.90
N ILE A 166 -8.90 2.05 15.08
CA ILE A 166 -7.85 1.53 14.19
C ILE A 166 -6.48 1.59 14.88
N ASN A 167 -5.72 0.50 14.81
CA ASN A 167 -4.34 0.47 15.25
C ASN A 167 -3.45 1.22 14.24
N SER A 168 -2.75 2.25 14.71
CA SER A 168 -1.97 3.16 13.87
C SER A 168 -0.75 2.53 13.18
N ASP A 169 -0.25 1.40 13.69
CA ASP A 169 0.94 0.74 13.17
C ASP A 169 0.62 -0.47 12.28
N THR A 170 -0.55 -1.10 12.48
CA THR A 170 -0.92 -2.34 11.75
C THR A 170 -2.18 -2.21 10.88
N GLY A 171 -3.05 -1.24 11.17
CA GLY A 171 -4.36 -1.11 10.54
C GLY A 171 -5.40 -2.11 11.08
N GLU A 172 -5.11 -2.87 12.14
CA GLU A 172 -6.08 -3.77 12.74
C GLU A 172 -7.23 -2.99 13.41
N VAL A 173 -8.44 -3.55 13.30
CA VAL A 173 -9.61 -3.06 14.03
C VAL A 173 -9.54 -3.52 15.48
N MET A 174 -9.50 -2.59 16.41
CA MET A 174 -9.39 -2.83 17.85
C MET A 174 -10.79 -2.99 18.48
N GLY A 175 -11.43 -4.12 18.21
CA GLY A 175 -12.79 -4.45 18.64
C GLY A 175 -13.85 -3.86 17.70
N THR A 176 -13.96 -2.55 17.66
CA THR A 176 -14.77 -1.79 16.70
C THR A 176 -14.00 -0.55 16.23
N ALA A 177 -14.40 0.04 15.11
CA ALA A 177 -13.77 1.27 14.62
C ALA A 177 -14.76 2.17 13.89
N VAL A 178 -14.52 3.46 13.93
CA VAL A 178 -15.26 4.46 13.16
C VAL A 178 -14.97 4.27 11.67
N LYS A 179 -16.02 4.31 10.85
CA LYS A 179 -15.93 4.39 9.39
C LYS A 179 -16.01 5.86 8.98
N ALA A 180 -14.86 6.44 8.69
CA ALA A 180 -14.79 7.83 8.28
C ALA A 180 -15.01 7.99 6.78
N ASP A 181 -15.60 9.13 6.38
CA ASP A 181 -15.58 9.60 5.00
C ASP A 181 -14.27 10.32 4.69
N PHE A 182 -13.74 11.04 5.70
CA PHE A 182 -12.45 11.73 5.64
C PHE A 182 -11.64 11.48 6.91
N THR A 183 -10.33 11.40 6.75
CA THR A 183 -9.38 11.40 7.87
C THR A 183 -8.34 12.49 7.67
N VAL A 184 -8.26 13.45 8.60
CA VAL A 184 -7.18 14.45 8.62
C VAL A 184 -6.09 13.95 9.55
N THR A 185 -4.97 13.53 8.99
CA THR A 185 -3.85 12.97 9.77
C THR A 185 -2.71 13.98 9.92
N PHE A 186 -2.00 13.94 11.06
CA PHE A 186 -1.08 14.99 11.47
C PHE A 186 0.39 14.59 11.39
N GLY A 187 1.24 15.57 11.04
CA GLY A 187 2.66 15.39 10.82
C GLY A 187 2.94 14.54 9.59
N LEU A 188 2.93 13.22 9.77
CA LEU A 188 3.02 12.23 8.70
C LEU A 188 1.83 11.25 8.76
N PRO A 189 1.41 10.68 7.63
CA PRO A 189 0.39 9.63 7.63
C PRO A 189 0.89 8.41 8.41
N LYS A 190 -0.04 7.75 9.11
CA LYS A 190 0.25 6.55 9.91
C LYS A 190 0.17 5.30 9.04
N ILE A 191 1.03 4.33 9.32
CA ILE A 191 1.08 3.04 8.60
C ILE A 191 -0.31 2.39 8.56
N GLY A 192 -1.03 2.40 9.69
CA GLY A 192 -2.35 1.77 9.82
C GLY A 192 -3.45 2.40 8.99
N LEU A 193 -3.31 3.64 8.53
CA LEU A 193 -4.22 4.28 7.59
C LEU A 193 -4.09 3.71 6.17
N LEU A 194 -2.92 3.17 5.83
CA LEU A 194 -2.60 2.69 4.49
C LEU A 194 -2.64 1.17 4.36
N LEU A 195 -2.73 0.43 5.47
CA LEU A 195 -2.82 -1.03 5.47
C LEU A 195 -4.25 -1.49 5.78
N TYR A 196 -4.72 -2.49 5.06
CA TYR A 196 -6.01 -3.13 5.34
C TYR A 196 -5.96 -3.99 6.61
N PRO A 197 -7.05 -3.97 7.43
CA PRO A 197 -8.35 -3.34 7.15
C PRO A 197 -8.43 -1.83 7.39
N GLY A 198 -7.50 -1.19 8.09
CA GLY A 198 -7.55 0.22 8.48
C GLY A 198 -7.80 1.19 7.31
N ALA A 199 -7.21 0.92 6.14
CA ALA A 199 -7.43 1.72 4.94
C ALA A 199 -8.90 1.77 4.48
N GLU A 200 -9.70 0.73 4.77
CA GLU A 200 -11.14 0.70 4.47
C GLU A 200 -11.95 1.65 5.37
N TYR A 201 -11.43 1.94 6.57
CA TYR A 201 -12.09 2.79 7.57
C TYR A 201 -11.68 4.25 7.47
N ALA A 202 -10.58 4.55 6.78
CA ALA A 202 -9.98 5.89 6.75
C ALA A 202 -10.71 6.89 5.84
N GLY A 203 -11.49 6.40 4.86
CA GLY A 203 -12.05 7.27 3.83
C GLY A 203 -10.95 7.99 3.02
N GLU A 204 -11.21 9.21 2.60
CA GLU A 204 -10.20 10.05 1.97
C GLU A 204 -9.22 10.59 3.02
N ILE A 205 -7.93 10.34 2.83
CA ILE A 205 -6.89 10.72 3.78
C ILE A 205 -6.24 12.03 3.33
N LEU A 206 -6.28 13.05 4.21
CA LEU A 206 -5.62 14.33 4.02
C LEU A 206 -4.52 14.52 5.07
N VAL A 207 -3.34 14.93 4.65
CA VAL A 207 -2.19 15.11 5.54
C VAL A 207 -2.04 16.58 5.90
N SER A 208 -2.01 16.90 7.20
CA SER A 208 -1.61 18.23 7.68
C SER A 208 -0.27 18.13 8.41
N HIS A 209 0.72 18.87 7.95
CA HIS A 209 2.04 18.86 8.58
C HIS A 209 2.10 19.61 9.91
N ILE A 210 1.00 20.21 10.36
CA ILE A 210 0.83 20.90 11.65
C ILE A 210 2.02 21.80 12.05
N SER A 211 2.64 22.47 11.07
CA SER A 211 3.86 23.29 11.18
C SER A 211 5.16 22.54 11.53
N TYR A 212 5.23 21.24 11.30
CA TYR A 212 6.52 20.53 11.34
C TYR A 212 7.51 21.16 10.37
N PRO A 213 8.77 21.39 10.80
CA PRO A 213 9.84 21.77 9.88
C PRO A 213 10.05 20.69 8.81
N ARG A 214 10.41 21.11 7.62
CA ARG A 214 10.67 20.21 6.48
C ARG A 214 11.66 19.07 6.83
N SER A 215 12.65 19.36 7.67
CA SER A 215 13.62 18.37 8.15
C SER A 215 13.02 17.25 9.01
N LEU A 216 11.84 17.45 9.60
CA LEU A 216 11.11 16.38 10.29
C LEU A 216 10.19 15.61 9.33
N ILE A 217 9.63 16.30 8.33
CA ILE A 217 8.77 15.68 7.30
C ILE A 217 9.59 14.75 6.39
N GLU A 218 10.81 15.17 6.04
CA GLU A 218 11.72 14.45 5.14
C GLU A 218 12.79 13.63 5.92
N ASP A 219 12.55 13.30 7.17
CA ASP A 219 13.52 12.62 8.03
C ASP A 219 13.90 11.24 7.48
N ASP A 220 15.18 11.03 7.22
CA ASP A 220 15.73 9.79 6.70
C ASP A 220 15.66 8.60 7.67
N ARG A 221 15.36 8.85 8.94
CA ARG A 221 15.10 7.80 9.93
C ARG A 221 13.78 7.09 9.66
N ILE A 222 12.82 7.79 9.04
CA ILE A 222 11.55 7.21 8.61
C ILE A 222 11.79 6.42 7.32
N LYS A 223 11.64 5.10 7.39
CA LYS A 223 12.02 4.16 6.32
C LYS A 223 10.85 3.68 5.48
N VAL A 224 9.62 3.99 5.89
CA VAL A 224 8.41 3.64 5.14
C VAL A 224 7.93 4.85 4.35
N GLU A 225 7.54 4.62 3.11
CA GLU A 225 7.03 5.66 2.21
C GLU A 225 5.82 5.13 1.42
N THR A 226 5.00 6.03 0.89
CA THR A 226 4.08 5.68 -0.21
C THR A 226 4.88 5.36 -1.47
N ASN A 227 4.35 4.46 -2.29
CA ASN A 227 4.96 4.15 -3.60
C ASN A 227 4.50 5.16 -4.65
N ASP A 228 4.96 6.40 -4.50
CA ASP A 228 4.63 7.47 -5.44
C ASP A 228 5.27 7.21 -6.82
N PRO A 229 4.63 7.66 -7.92
CA PRO A 229 5.15 7.45 -9.26
C PRO A 229 6.45 8.20 -9.49
N LEU A 230 7.33 7.59 -10.30
CA LEU A 230 8.56 8.18 -10.80
C LEU A 230 8.41 8.46 -12.29
N TYR A 231 8.96 9.58 -12.76
CA TYR A 231 8.89 9.93 -14.19
C TYR A 231 9.65 8.88 -15.02
N PRO A 232 9.03 8.33 -16.08
CA PRO A 232 9.66 7.28 -16.89
C PRO A 232 10.92 7.79 -17.63
N PRO A 233 12.01 6.98 -17.70
CA PRO A 233 13.16 7.31 -18.52
C PRO A 233 12.75 7.65 -19.96
N PRO A 234 13.37 8.67 -20.58
CA PRO A 234 12.98 9.12 -21.92
C PRO A 234 13.28 8.06 -22.99
N ARG A 235 12.41 7.98 -24.01
CA ARG A 235 12.68 7.21 -25.21
C ARG A 235 13.43 8.09 -26.21
N GLN A 236 14.63 7.67 -26.61
CA GLN A 236 15.41 8.39 -27.60
C GLN A 236 14.91 8.09 -29.02
N PRO A 237 14.99 9.04 -29.96
CA PRO A 237 14.52 8.82 -31.33
C PRO A 237 15.35 7.75 -32.10
N ASP A 238 16.64 7.69 -31.90
CA ASP A 238 17.56 6.76 -32.57
C ASP A 238 17.86 5.56 -31.64
N THR A 239 16.96 4.57 -31.67
CA THR A 239 17.04 3.37 -30.81
C THR A 239 16.57 2.12 -31.54
N HIS A 240 17.01 0.97 -31.04
CA HIS A 240 16.57 -0.34 -31.48
C HIS A 240 16.00 -1.19 -30.32
N LYS A 241 15.43 -2.35 -30.62
CA LYS A 241 14.80 -3.22 -29.61
C LYS A 241 15.70 -3.62 -28.43
N GLY A 242 17.03 -3.65 -28.62
CA GLY A 242 17.99 -4.00 -27.57
C GLY A 242 18.19 -2.91 -26.52
N ASP A 243 17.87 -1.65 -26.82
CA ASP A 243 18.05 -0.51 -25.92
C ASP A 243 16.98 -0.45 -24.81
N TYR A 244 15.89 -1.19 -24.98
CA TYR A 244 14.80 -1.30 -24.00
C TYR A 244 14.80 -2.65 -23.29
N GLY A 245 15.97 -3.24 -23.14
CA GLY A 245 16.20 -4.46 -22.38
C GLY A 245 15.82 -5.75 -23.08
N LYS A 246 16.49 -6.82 -22.65
CA LYS A 246 16.28 -8.20 -23.08
C LYS A 246 15.88 -9.01 -21.85
N ALA A 247 14.66 -9.46 -21.78
CA ALA A 247 14.16 -10.29 -20.67
C ALA A 247 14.06 -11.75 -21.07
N LEU A 248 14.49 -12.64 -20.18
CA LEU A 248 14.27 -14.08 -20.28
C LEU A 248 13.26 -14.53 -19.23
N PHE A 249 12.20 -15.18 -19.69
CA PHE A 249 11.18 -15.82 -18.83
C PHE A 249 11.39 -17.32 -18.87
N ILE A 250 11.59 -17.94 -17.70
CA ILE A 250 11.68 -19.41 -17.54
C ILE A 250 10.37 -19.81 -16.86
N ALA A 251 9.41 -20.23 -17.65
CA ALA A 251 8.02 -20.32 -17.22
C ALA A 251 7.21 -21.33 -18.04
N GLY A 252 6.09 -21.77 -17.50
CA GLY A 252 5.11 -22.58 -18.19
C GLY A 252 5.36 -24.09 -18.11
N SER A 253 4.28 -24.82 -18.27
CA SER A 253 4.23 -26.30 -18.32
C SER A 253 2.95 -26.71 -19.05
N LYS A 254 2.79 -28.01 -19.35
CA LYS A 254 1.56 -28.55 -19.96
C LYS A 254 0.28 -28.27 -19.21
N ARG A 255 0.36 -27.88 -17.94
CA ARG A 255 -0.78 -27.50 -17.11
C ARG A 255 -1.07 -25.98 -17.13
N TYR A 256 -0.05 -25.15 -17.39
CA TYR A 256 -0.13 -23.70 -17.26
C TYR A 256 0.31 -23.00 -18.55
N TYR A 257 -0.65 -22.74 -19.44
CA TYR A 257 -0.42 -22.05 -20.71
C TYR A 257 -0.47 -20.52 -20.55
N GLY A 258 -1.34 -20.02 -19.66
CA GLY A 258 -1.58 -18.58 -19.49
C GLY A 258 -0.41 -17.84 -18.84
N ALA A 259 0.15 -18.39 -17.77
CA ALA A 259 1.19 -17.74 -16.97
C ALA A 259 2.42 -17.33 -17.80
N PRO A 260 3.05 -18.21 -18.59
CA PRO A 260 4.21 -17.82 -19.40
C PRO A 260 3.88 -16.77 -20.46
N MET A 261 2.69 -16.83 -21.07
CA MET A 261 2.24 -15.84 -22.04
C MET A 261 2.04 -14.47 -21.41
N LEU A 262 1.33 -14.43 -20.28
CA LEU A 262 1.05 -13.20 -19.56
C LEU A 262 2.35 -12.53 -19.10
N ALA A 263 3.27 -13.27 -18.48
CA ALA A 263 4.54 -12.73 -18.00
C ALA A 263 5.40 -12.19 -19.16
N SER A 264 5.65 -13.00 -20.19
CA SER A 264 6.55 -12.63 -21.28
C SER A 264 6.00 -11.51 -22.17
N ARG A 265 4.68 -11.49 -22.40
CA ARG A 265 4.04 -10.45 -23.21
C ARG A 265 3.88 -9.14 -22.46
N SER A 266 3.61 -9.18 -21.15
CA SER A 266 3.50 -7.97 -20.31
C SER A 266 4.78 -7.15 -20.29
N PHE A 267 5.95 -7.78 -20.38
CA PHE A 267 7.22 -7.09 -20.54
C PHE A 267 7.22 -6.16 -21.76
N LEU A 268 6.79 -6.66 -22.91
CA LEU A 268 6.70 -5.85 -24.13
C LEU A 268 5.63 -4.76 -24.01
N LYS A 269 4.48 -5.08 -23.41
CA LYS A 269 3.39 -4.13 -23.16
C LYS A 269 3.76 -3.02 -22.20
N ALA A 270 4.66 -3.29 -21.24
CA ALA A 270 5.20 -2.29 -20.32
C ALA A 270 6.36 -1.45 -20.92
N GLY A 271 6.75 -1.74 -22.15
CA GLY A 271 7.75 -0.95 -22.89
C GLY A 271 9.09 -1.63 -23.12
N GLY A 272 9.27 -2.86 -22.64
CA GLY A 272 10.47 -3.65 -22.87
C GLY A 272 10.70 -3.98 -24.37
N GLY A 273 11.96 -4.20 -24.77
CA GLY A 273 12.33 -4.28 -26.17
C GLY A 273 12.42 -5.68 -26.76
N TYR A 274 12.87 -6.68 -25.99
CA TYR A 274 13.08 -8.03 -26.48
C TYR A 274 12.73 -9.08 -25.45
N SER A 275 11.61 -9.75 -25.63
CA SER A 275 11.09 -10.80 -24.75
C SER A 275 11.45 -12.18 -25.28
N ARG A 276 12.03 -13.01 -24.43
CA ARG A 276 12.37 -14.39 -24.71
C ARG A 276 11.71 -15.30 -23.67
N LEU A 277 11.00 -16.32 -24.12
CA LEU A 277 10.32 -17.30 -23.25
C LEU A 277 10.94 -18.68 -23.45
N ALA A 278 11.61 -19.19 -22.41
CA ALA A 278 12.09 -20.57 -22.32
C ALA A 278 11.01 -21.42 -21.65
N THR A 279 10.39 -22.30 -22.40
CA THR A 279 9.26 -23.12 -21.97
C THR A 279 9.24 -24.48 -22.64
N VAL A 280 8.43 -25.41 -22.15
CA VAL A 280 8.29 -26.75 -22.70
C VAL A 280 7.80 -26.70 -24.15
N SER A 281 8.44 -27.49 -25.03
CA SER A 281 8.20 -27.46 -26.48
C SER A 281 6.75 -27.73 -26.87
N SER A 282 6.05 -28.57 -26.12
CA SER A 282 4.67 -28.97 -26.42
C SER A 282 3.64 -27.82 -26.35
N ILE A 283 3.92 -26.74 -25.61
CA ILE A 283 2.98 -25.60 -25.49
C ILE A 283 3.33 -24.43 -26.43
N VAL A 284 4.54 -24.39 -26.99
CA VAL A 284 5.02 -23.30 -27.85
C VAL A 284 4.08 -23.00 -29.04
N PRO A 285 3.57 -23.99 -29.80
CA PRO A 285 2.67 -23.70 -30.92
C PRO A 285 1.40 -22.95 -30.53
N PHE A 286 0.87 -23.22 -29.32
CA PHE A 286 -0.33 -22.54 -28.79
C PHE A 286 -0.02 -21.12 -28.32
N LEU A 287 1.12 -20.93 -27.69
CA LEU A 287 1.54 -19.60 -27.19
C LEU A 287 1.90 -18.67 -28.34
N ALA A 288 2.58 -19.17 -29.38
CA ALA A 288 2.99 -18.38 -30.54
C ALA A 288 1.81 -17.76 -31.30
N THR A 289 0.63 -18.38 -31.24
CA THR A 289 -0.59 -17.79 -31.82
C THR A 289 -1.15 -16.62 -31.01
N ARG A 290 -0.84 -16.55 -29.72
CA ARG A 290 -1.35 -15.53 -28.80
C ARG A 290 -0.35 -14.42 -28.48
N ALA A 291 0.94 -14.70 -28.62
CA ALA A 291 2.03 -13.78 -28.39
C ALA A 291 3.12 -13.93 -29.48
N PRO A 292 2.80 -13.60 -30.75
CA PRO A 292 3.74 -13.79 -31.87
C PRO A 292 4.98 -12.89 -31.77
N GLU A 293 4.96 -11.84 -30.97
CA GLU A 293 6.07 -10.93 -30.73
C GLU A 293 7.10 -11.46 -29.70
N VAL A 294 6.81 -12.56 -29.00
CA VAL A 294 7.73 -13.23 -28.07
C VAL A 294 8.60 -14.24 -28.81
N VAL A 295 9.88 -14.29 -28.49
CA VAL A 295 10.81 -15.30 -29.03
C VAL A 295 10.80 -16.53 -28.13
N TYR A 296 10.52 -17.69 -28.69
CA TYR A 296 10.39 -18.92 -27.96
C TYR A 296 11.66 -19.76 -27.99
N GLU A 297 12.08 -20.23 -26.81
CA GLU A 297 13.19 -21.16 -26.61
C GLU A 297 12.58 -22.49 -26.13
N GLU A 298 12.49 -23.46 -27.03
CA GLU A 298 11.91 -24.77 -26.72
C GLU A 298 12.81 -25.58 -25.80
N LEU A 299 12.23 -26.08 -24.71
CA LEU A 299 12.90 -26.89 -23.70
C LEU A 299 12.35 -28.33 -23.68
N GLU A 300 13.23 -29.28 -23.34
CA GLU A 300 12.85 -30.67 -23.08
C GLU A 300 11.92 -30.75 -21.86
N GLU A 301 11.00 -31.72 -21.92
CA GLU A 301 9.99 -31.95 -20.91
C GLU A 301 10.29 -33.16 -20.04
N THR A 302 9.83 -33.12 -18.79
CA THR A 302 9.65 -34.31 -17.95
C THR A 302 8.46 -35.12 -18.42
N SER A 303 8.27 -36.30 -17.87
CA SER A 303 7.08 -37.14 -18.12
C SER A 303 5.77 -36.45 -17.68
N SER A 304 5.83 -35.54 -16.72
CA SER A 304 4.69 -34.74 -16.23
C SER A 304 4.43 -33.46 -17.06
N GLY A 305 5.25 -33.19 -18.07
CA GLY A 305 5.09 -32.02 -18.95
C GLY A 305 5.60 -30.71 -18.33
N THR A 306 6.56 -30.78 -17.43
CA THR A 306 7.27 -29.67 -16.82
C THR A 306 8.70 -29.58 -17.39
N ILE A 307 9.45 -28.52 -17.10
CA ILE A 307 10.80 -28.34 -17.65
C ILE A 307 11.77 -29.36 -17.05
N SER A 308 12.41 -30.18 -17.92
CA SER A 308 13.38 -31.19 -17.50
C SER A 308 14.69 -30.56 -17.03
N TYR A 309 15.36 -31.18 -16.06
CA TYR A 309 16.69 -30.82 -15.56
C TYR A 309 17.77 -30.82 -16.65
N ARG A 310 17.59 -31.58 -17.72
CA ARG A 310 18.51 -31.64 -18.85
C ARG A 310 18.74 -30.29 -19.53
N ASN A 311 17.83 -29.34 -19.35
CA ASN A 311 17.93 -28.00 -19.90
C ASN A 311 18.86 -27.06 -19.12
N LEU A 312 19.48 -27.48 -17.99
CA LEU A 312 20.23 -26.62 -17.08
C LEU A 312 21.25 -25.75 -17.82
N GLU A 313 22.17 -26.36 -18.58
CA GLU A 313 23.24 -25.63 -19.28
C GLU A 313 22.70 -24.77 -20.43
N LYS A 314 21.65 -25.22 -21.12
CA LYS A 314 20.98 -24.43 -22.16
C LYS A 314 20.38 -23.16 -21.56
N ILE A 315 19.65 -23.28 -20.44
CA ILE A 315 19.03 -22.15 -19.77
C ILE A 315 20.09 -21.16 -19.24
N LEU A 316 21.16 -21.64 -18.61
CA LEU A 316 22.25 -20.77 -18.15
C LEU A 316 22.86 -19.96 -19.28
N LYS A 317 23.10 -20.57 -20.46
CA LYS A 317 23.56 -19.85 -21.64
C LYS A 317 22.59 -18.79 -22.11
N LEU A 318 21.27 -19.03 -22.04
CA LEU A 318 20.23 -18.04 -22.37
C LEU A 318 20.25 -16.84 -21.40
N THR A 319 20.54 -17.08 -20.12
CA THR A 319 20.63 -16.01 -19.12
C THR A 319 21.76 -15.04 -19.39
N GLU A 320 22.89 -15.51 -19.92
CA GLU A 320 24.04 -14.67 -20.25
C GLU A 320 23.69 -13.57 -21.30
N ALA A 321 22.82 -13.92 -22.25
CA ALA A 321 22.37 -13.03 -23.33
C ALA A 321 21.18 -12.14 -22.93
N SER A 322 20.80 -12.13 -21.66
CA SER A 322 19.66 -11.38 -21.12
C SER A 322 20.11 -10.30 -20.13
N ASP A 323 19.32 -9.25 -19.97
CA ASP A 323 19.57 -8.18 -19.01
C ASP A 323 18.88 -8.45 -17.68
N ILE A 324 17.72 -9.13 -17.72
CA ILE A 324 16.93 -9.55 -16.56
C ILE A 324 16.30 -10.93 -16.82
N VAL A 325 16.14 -11.70 -15.75
CA VAL A 325 15.56 -13.05 -15.82
C VAL A 325 14.37 -13.13 -14.87
N ALA A 326 13.30 -13.77 -15.29
CA ALA A 326 12.16 -14.13 -14.44
C ALA A 326 11.97 -15.65 -14.45
N ILE A 327 11.76 -16.25 -13.29
CA ILE A 327 11.58 -17.70 -13.14
C ILE A 327 10.36 -18.00 -12.26
N GLY A 328 9.58 -18.99 -12.66
CA GLY A 328 8.54 -19.56 -11.81
C GLY A 328 7.11 -19.52 -12.30
N PRO A 329 6.63 -18.53 -13.06
CA PRO A 329 5.23 -18.49 -13.47
C PRO A 329 4.78 -19.79 -14.16
N GLY A 330 3.93 -20.58 -13.51
CA GLY A 330 3.37 -21.81 -14.05
C GLY A 330 4.39 -22.92 -14.40
N ILE A 331 5.57 -22.91 -13.78
CA ILE A 331 6.65 -23.86 -14.11
C ILE A 331 6.34 -25.28 -13.63
N GLY A 332 5.42 -25.43 -12.66
CA GLY A 332 5.06 -26.70 -12.04
C GLY A 332 5.96 -27.06 -10.86
N LEU A 333 5.57 -28.11 -10.13
CA LEU A 333 6.21 -28.51 -8.86
C LEU A 333 6.84 -29.93 -8.93
N ASP A 334 7.07 -30.43 -10.14
CA ASP A 334 7.77 -31.71 -10.35
C ASP A 334 9.16 -31.66 -9.71
N ASP A 335 9.61 -32.76 -9.08
CA ASP A 335 10.87 -32.79 -8.33
C ASP A 335 12.10 -32.56 -9.21
N GLU A 336 12.07 -33.04 -10.47
CA GLU A 336 13.13 -32.76 -11.45
C GLU A 336 13.20 -31.27 -11.79
N THR A 337 12.05 -30.64 -12.01
CA THR A 337 11.94 -29.18 -12.24
C THR A 337 12.33 -28.39 -10.98
N ALA A 338 11.94 -28.85 -9.80
CA ALA A 338 12.32 -28.20 -8.55
C ALA A 338 13.85 -28.24 -8.35
N ARG A 339 14.51 -29.36 -8.63
CA ARG A 339 15.96 -29.48 -8.63
C ARG A 339 16.60 -28.51 -9.62
N LEU A 340 16.06 -28.42 -10.85
CA LEU A 340 16.52 -27.47 -11.86
C LEU A 340 16.48 -26.03 -11.36
N VAL A 341 15.33 -25.59 -10.81
CA VAL A 341 15.12 -24.24 -10.31
C VAL A 341 16.08 -23.89 -9.17
N LEU A 342 16.23 -24.80 -8.19
CA LEU A 342 17.14 -24.60 -7.05
C LEU A 342 18.61 -24.51 -7.48
N GLU A 343 18.99 -25.19 -8.55
CA GLU A 343 20.35 -25.11 -9.08
C GLU A 343 20.56 -23.91 -10.01
N LEU A 344 19.52 -23.45 -10.73
CA LEU A 344 19.58 -22.25 -11.59
C LEU A 344 19.73 -20.97 -10.77
N ILE A 345 18.90 -20.79 -9.73
CA ILE A 345 18.82 -19.53 -8.97
C ILE A 345 20.20 -19.02 -8.52
N PRO A 346 21.07 -19.78 -7.86
CA PRO A 346 22.37 -19.28 -7.42
C PRO A 346 23.35 -19.03 -8.57
N ARG A 347 23.16 -19.66 -9.74
CA ARG A 347 24.06 -19.59 -10.90
C ARG A 347 23.69 -18.48 -11.91
N ILE A 348 22.47 -17.91 -11.81
CA ILE A 348 22.04 -16.81 -12.68
C ILE A 348 22.77 -15.52 -12.28
N ASN A 349 23.67 -15.02 -13.12
CA ASN A 349 24.45 -13.81 -12.89
C ASN A 349 23.77 -12.57 -13.49
N LYS A 350 22.48 -12.41 -13.24
CA LYS A 350 21.63 -11.30 -13.71
C LYS A 350 20.63 -10.93 -12.62
N PRO A 351 20.04 -9.72 -12.67
CA PRO A 351 18.84 -9.40 -11.88
C PRO A 351 17.76 -10.47 -12.08
N LEU A 352 17.11 -10.89 -11.00
CA LEU A 352 16.21 -12.02 -11.02
C LEU A 352 14.87 -11.70 -10.36
N ILE A 353 13.79 -12.11 -11.02
CA ILE A 353 12.42 -12.10 -10.47
C ILE A 353 12.01 -13.55 -10.22
N ILE A 354 11.53 -13.86 -9.01
CA ILE A 354 11.02 -15.19 -8.66
C ILE A 354 9.56 -15.06 -8.24
N ASP A 355 8.67 -15.76 -8.94
CA ASP A 355 7.22 -15.73 -8.67
C ASP A 355 6.58 -17.12 -8.75
N GLY A 356 5.37 -17.26 -8.27
CA GLY A 356 4.52 -18.42 -8.44
C GLY A 356 5.13 -19.74 -7.93
N ASP A 357 5.12 -20.77 -8.77
CA ASP A 357 5.70 -22.06 -8.43
C ASP A 357 7.19 -21.96 -8.07
N GLY A 358 7.91 -20.98 -8.64
CA GLY A 358 9.31 -20.69 -8.29
C GLY A 358 9.49 -20.32 -6.82
N LEU A 359 8.54 -19.60 -6.21
CA LEU A 359 8.54 -19.28 -4.78
C LEU A 359 8.26 -20.52 -3.91
N THR A 360 7.33 -21.36 -4.35
CA THR A 360 7.03 -22.63 -3.67
C THR A 360 8.23 -23.57 -3.67
N ILE A 361 8.99 -23.59 -4.76
CA ILE A 361 10.23 -24.36 -4.87
C ILE A 361 11.33 -23.73 -4.00
N LEU A 362 11.51 -22.41 -4.06
CA LEU A 362 12.48 -21.67 -3.25
C LEU A 362 12.26 -21.90 -1.74
N ALA A 363 11.01 -22.07 -1.30
CA ALA A 363 10.71 -22.36 0.10
C ALA A 363 11.34 -23.67 0.62
N ARG A 364 11.77 -24.59 -0.28
CA ARG A 364 12.51 -25.80 0.10
C ARG A 364 13.93 -25.49 0.58
N ASP A 365 14.56 -24.44 0.04
CA ASP A 365 15.89 -23.95 0.45
C ASP A 365 16.07 -22.47 0.09
N THR A 366 15.79 -21.59 1.03
CA THR A 366 15.95 -20.14 0.86
C THR A 366 17.41 -19.67 0.97
N THR A 367 18.31 -20.52 1.48
CA THR A 367 19.72 -20.15 1.70
C THR A 367 20.47 -19.88 0.40
N ILE A 368 19.99 -20.42 -0.71
CA ILE A 368 20.56 -20.23 -2.04
C ILE A 368 20.57 -18.76 -2.48
N LEU A 369 19.68 -17.91 -1.93
CA LEU A 369 19.66 -16.48 -2.24
C LEU A 369 20.87 -15.73 -1.65
N ALA A 370 21.39 -16.18 -0.51
CA ALA A 370 22.54 -15.54 0.14
C ALA A 370 23.83 -15.59 -0.71
N THR A 371 23.91 -16.50 -1.67
CA THR A 371 25.09 -16.64 -2.56
C THR A 371 25.03 -15.73 -3.78
N ARG A 372 23.87 -15.09 -4.03
CA ARG A 372 23.66 -14.24 -5.21
C ARG A 372 24.33 -12.89 -5.05
N LYS A 373 25.02 -12.46 -6.10
CA LYS A 373 25.65 -11.12 -6.19
C LYS A 373 24.77 -10.09 -6.91
N TYR A 374 23.76 -10.55 -7.63
CA TYR A 374 22.86 -9.70 -8.40
C TYR A 374 21.53 -9.54 -7.67
N PRO A 375 20.86 -8.38 -7.79
CA PRO A 375 19.64 -8.11 -7.07
C PRO A 375 18.54 -9.12 -7.45
N THR A 376 17.76 -9.50 -6.47
CA THR A 376 16.67 -10.44 -6.63
C THR A 376 15.40 -9.83 -6.03
N VAL A 377 14.27 -9.97 -6.72
CA VAL A 377 12.95 -9.68 -6.17
C VAL A 377 12.11 -10.95 -6.13
N ILE A 378 11.45 -11.15 -5.03
CA ILE A 378 10.42 -12.16 -4.85
C ILE A 378 9.06 -11.49 -4.73
N THR A 379 8.02 -12.08 -5.33
CA THR A 379 6.68 -11.48 -5.44
C THR A 379 5.59 -12.34 -4.79
N PRO A 380 5.71 -12.72 -3.50
CA PRO A 380 4.78 -13.62 -2.86
C PRO A 380 3.42 -12.98 -2.58
N HIS A 381 2.34 -13.73 -2.78
CA HIS A 381 1.08 -13.49 -2.09
C HIS A 381 1.13 -14.07 -0.65
N PRO A 382 0.19 -13.76 0.27
CA PRO A 382 0.27 -14.23 1.65
C PRO A 382 0.44 -15.74 1.81
N GLY A 383 -0.16 -16.57 0.94
CA GLY A 383 0.02 -18.02 0.96
C GLY A 383 1.43 -18.49 0.57
N GLU A 384 2.05 -17.85 -0.40
CA GLU A 384 3.46 -18.10 -0.79
C GLU A 384 4.41 -17.62 0.31
N MET A 385 4.14 -16.45 0.90
CA MET A 385 4.89 -15.94 2.04
C MET A 385 4.80 -16.89 3.25
N SER A 386 3.65 -17.50 3.49
CA SER A 386 3.47 -18.51 4.53
C SER A 386 4.40 -19.72 4.32
N ARG A 387 4.55 -20.20 3.08
CA ARG A 387 5.48 -21.29 2.76
C ARG A 387 6.94 -20.88 2.97
N LEU A 388 7.31 -19.65 2.60
CA LEU A 388 8.66 -19.11 2.75
C LEU A 388 9.07 -18.90 4.22
N THR A 389 8.10 -18.54 5.07
CA THR A 389 8.38 -18.15 6.47
C THR A 389 8.01 -19.20 7.50
N GLY A 390 7.11 -20.13 7.15
CA GLY A 390 6.47 -21.03 8.10
C GLY A 390 5.40 -20.39 8.98
N LYS A 391 5.12 -19.08 8.82
CA LYS A 391 4.09 -18.35 9.58
C LYS A 391 2.69 -18.62 9.02
N PRO A 392 1.65 -18.67 9.86
CA PRO A 392 0.26 -18.74 9.38
C PRO A 392 -0.11 -17.54 8.51
N VAL A 393 -0.96 -17.75 7.49
CA VAL A 393 -1.42 -16.69 6.59
C VAL A 393 -2.07 -15.53 7.34
N GLU A 394 -2.85 -15.82 8.38
CA GLU A 394 -3.53 -14.79 9.19
C GLU A 394 -2.54 -13.91 9.97
N GLU A 395 -1.43 -14.48 10.47
CA GLU A 395 -0.36 -13.69 11.09
C GLU A 395 0.31 -12.74 10.08
N ILE A 396 0.55 -13.24 8.87
CA ILE A 396 1.15 -12.43 7.78
C ILE A 396 0.22 -11.28 7.40
N LYS A 397 -1.09 -11.53 7.28
CA LYS A 397 -2.07 -10.49 6.96
C LYS A 397 -2.12 -9.39 8.01
N LYS A 398 -2.01 -9.75 9.30
CA LYS A 398 -1.99 -8.79 10.42
C LYS A 398 -0.71 -7.98 10.52
N SER A 399 0.40 -8.50 10.01
CA SER A 399 1.73 -7.88 10.13
C SER A 399 2.47 -7.79 8.79
N ARG A 400 1.77 -7.38 7.73
CA ARG A 400 2.28 -7.40 6.34
C ARG A 400 3.59 -6.63 6.17
N LEU A 401 3.64 -5.40 6.65
CA LEU A 401 4.83 -4.55 6.56
C LEU A 401 6.02 -5.17 7.30
N LYS A 402 5.82 -5.56 8.55
CA LYS A 402 6.86 -6.18 9.37
C LYS A 402 7.39 -7.48 8.74
N THR A 403 6.46 -8.34 8.28
CA THR A 403 6.83 -9.61 7.63
C THR A 403 7.63 -9.37 6.35
N ALA A 404 7.21 -8.43 5.51
CA ALA A 404 7.92 -8.10 4.28
C ALA A 404 9.34 -7.59 4.55
N LEU A 405 9.51 -6.69 5.52
CA LEU A 405 10.82 -6.17 5.93
C LEU A 405 11.74 -7.26 6.51
N GLU A 406 11.23 -8.09 7.43
CA GLU A 406 11.98 -9.20 8.02
C GLU A 406 12.49 -10.18 6.95
N VAL A 407 11.62 -10.53 5.99
CA VAL A 407 11.98 -11.46 4.91
C VAL A 407 12.96 -10.82 3.93
N ALA A 408 12.77 -9.55 3.57
CA ALA A 408 13.67 -8.83 2.67
C ALA A 408 15.10 -8.76 3.23
N GLN A 409 15.24 -8.41 4.49
CA GLN A 409 16.54 -8.35 5.18
C GLN A 409 17.17 -9.75 5.32
N LYS A 410 16.38 -10.74 5.76
CA LYS A 410 16.85 -12.12 5.95
C LYS A 410 17.36 -12.74 4.65
N LEU A 411 16.67 -12.52 3.54
CA LEU A 411 16.99 -13.12 2.25
C LEU A 411 17.92 -12.24 1.39
N GLY A 412 18.23 -11.01 1.83
CA GLY A 412 19.00 -10.07 1.03
C GLY A 412 18.34 -9.76 -0.31
N SER A 413 17.02 -9.74 -0.36
CA SER A 413 16.24 -9.64 -1.59
C SER A 413 15.08 -8.66 -1.43
N TYR A 414 14.67 -8.02 -2.53
CA TYR A 414 13.45 -7.24 -2.55
C TYR A 414 12.24 -8.16 -2.40
N VAL A 415 11.24 -7.71 -1.67
CA VAL A 415 9.99 -8.44 -1.43
C VAL A 415 8.81 -7.59 -1.88
N VAL A 416 8.00 -8.13 -2.77
CA VAL A 416 6.70 -7.56 -3.17
C VAL A 416 5.61 -8.43 -2.56
N LEU A 417 5.14 -8.10 -1.36
CA LEU A 417 4.05 -8.82 -0.70
C LEU A 417 2.72 -8.36 -1.28
N LYS A 418 2.21 -9.17 -2.22
CA LYS A 418 0.99 -8.88 -2.98
C LYS A 418 -0.26 -8.81 -2.09
N GLY A 419 -1.19 -7.94 -2.46
CA GLY A 419 -2.49 -7.73 -1.80
C GLY A 419 -2.98 -6.30 -2.03
N ALA A 420 -4.16 -5.97 -1.52
CA ALA A 420 -4.63 -4.59 -1.48
C ALA A 420 -3.60 -3.73 -0.74
N HIS A 421 -3.20 -2.61 -1.34
CA HIS A 421 -2.03 -1.82 -0.94
C HIS A 421 -0.78 -2.72 -0.77
N THR A 422 -0.26 -3.17 -1.91
CA THR A 422 0.94 -4.03 -1.96
C THR A 422 2.11 -3.39 -1.22
N VAL A 423 2.79 -4.18 -0.39
CA VAL A 423 3.98 -3.76 0.34
C VAL A 423 5.23 -4.19 -0.40
N ILE A 424 6.11 -3.24 -0.69
CA ILE A 424 7.42 -3.46 -1.30
C ILE A 424 8.47 -3.21 -0.21
N ALA A 425 9.27 -4.22 0.12
CA ALA A 425 10.36 -4.09 1.09
C ALA A 425 11.71 -4.30 0.42
N THR A 426 12.70 -3.50 0.83
CA THR A 426 14.07 -3.60 0.34
C THR A 426 14.98 -4.31 1.33
N PRO A 427 16.06 -4.95 0.89
CA PRO A 427 17.02 -5.60 1.79
C PRO A 427 17.71 -4.62 2.75
N GLU A 428 17.76 -3.32 2.43
CA GLU A 428 18.32 -2.26 3.27
C GLU A 428 17.35 -1.77 4.37
N GLY A 429 16.12 -2.33 4.44
CA GLY A 429 15.14 -2.02 5.48
C GLY A 429 14.23 -0.82 5.18
N LYS A 430 14.14 -0.40 3.92
CA LYS A 430 13.11 0.53 3.47
C LYS A 430 11.87 -0.24 3.04
N ALA A 431 10.71 0.41 3.08
CA ALA A 431 9.49 -0.14 2.51
C ALA A 431 8.64 0.93 1.82
N TYR A 432 7.87 0.47 0.83
CA TYR A 432 6.93 1.30 0.09
C TYR A 432 5.56 0.65 0.11
N ILE A 433 4.52 1.46 0.37
CA ILE A 433 3.12 1.03 0.32
C ILE A 433 2.50 1.54 -0.97
N ASN A 434 2.09 0.65 -1.84
CA ASN A 434 1.52 0.99 -3.14
C ASN A 434 0.02 1.18 -3.05
N LEU A 435 -0.46 2.33 -3.48
CA LEU A 435 -1.87 2.73 -3.37
C LEU A 435 -2.70 2.44 -4.63
N THR A 436 -2.05 2.15 -5.78
CA THR A 436 -2.76 1.82 -7.03
C THR A 436 -3.29 0.40 -7.04
N GLY A 437 -4.33 0.17 -7.78
CA GLY A 437 -5.01 -1.11 -7.94
C GLY A 437 -6.38 -1.15 -7.26
N ASN A 438 -7.21 -2.07 -7.70
CA ASN A 438 -8.60 -2.21 -7.26
C ASN A 438 -9.00 -3.68 -7.05
N PRO A 439 -10.14 -3.95 -6.39
CA PRO A 439 -10.59 -5.32 -6.11
C PRO A 439 -10.80 -6.19 -7.35
N GLY A 440 -11.11 -5.61 -8.50
CA GLY A 440 -11.26 -6.34 -9.78
C GLY A 440 -9.98 -7.05 -10.24
N MET A 441 -8.81 -6.62 -9.73
CA MET A 441 -7.53 -7.25 -10.03
C MET A 441 -7.30 -8.59 -9.31
N ALA A 442 -8.21 -8.99 -8.42
CA ALA A 442 -8.19 -10.30 -7.75
C ALA A 442 -8.60 -11.43 -8.71
N THR A 443 -7.82 -11.62 -9.77
CA THR A 443 -8.05 -12.59 -10.86
C THR A 443 -6.79 -13.42 -11.13
N ALA A 444 -6.99 -14.65 -11.58
CA ALA A 444 -5.87 -15.53 -11.93
C ALA A 444 -5.02 -14.93 -13.06
N GLY A 445 -3.69 -14.99 -12.90
CA GLY A 445 -2.74 -14.45 -13.88
C GLY A 445 -2.35 -12.98 -13.67
N SER A 446 -3.00 -12.25 -12.76
CA SER A 446 -2.62 -10.86 -12.41
C SER A 446 -1.17 -10.77 -11.92
N GLY A 447 -0.71 -11.75 -11.10
CA GLY A 447 0.68 -11.84 -10.66
C GLY A 447 1.67 -12.06 -11.82
N ASP A 448 1.29 -12.85 -12.83
CA ASP A 448 2.13 -13.07 -14.01
C ASP A 448 2.32 -11.77 -14.82
N VAL A 449 1.27 -10.96 -14.92
CA VAL A 449 1.34 -9.62 -15.54
C VAL A 449 2.28 -8.71 -14.75
N LEU A 450 2.23 -8.76 -13.42
CA LEU A 450 3.14 -7.99 -12.55
C LEU A 450 4.62 -8.35 -12.80
N VAL A 451 4.93 -9.63 -12.95
CA VAL A 451 6.31 -10.09 -13.28
C VAL A 451 6.80 -9.42 -14.57
N GLY A 452 5.97 -9.42 -15.61
CA GLY A 452 6.30 -8.77 -16.87
C GLY A 452 6.42 -7.24 -16.74
N ALA A 453 5.57 -6.61 -15.93
CA ALA A 453 5.62 -5.17 -15.67
C ALA A 453 6.92 -4.77 -14.96
N ILE A 454 7.34 -5.49 -13.91
CA ILE A 454 8.62 -5.24 -13.22
C ILE A 454 9.81 -5.37 -14.19
N ALA A 455 9.84 -6.47 -14.95
CA ALA A 455 10.88 -6.68 -15.95
C ALA A 455 10.88 -5.57 -17.02
N GLY A 456 9.70 -5.10 -17.43
CA GLY A 456 9.52 -4.02 -18.39
C GLY A 456 10.07 -2.68 -17.90
N MET A 457 9.80 -2.34 -16.64
CA MET A 457 10.36 -1.12 -16.03
C MET A 457 11.89 -1.15 -15.96
N TYR A 458 12.46 -2.30 -15.62
CA TYR A 458 13.91 -2.46 -15.70
C TYR A 458 14.43 -2.32 -17.14
N GLY A 459 13.72 -2.93 -18.09
CA GLY A 459 14.09 -2.88 -19.52
C GLY A 459 14.09 -1.47 -20.11
N ILE A 460 13.19 -0.59 -19.69
CA ILE A 460 13.15 0.80 -20.17
C ILE A 460 14.15 1.74 -19.49
N GLY A 461 14.92 1.24 -18.50
CA GLY A 461 16.06 1.94 -17.93
C GLY A 461 15.92 2.45 -16.50
N TYR A 462 14.89 2.05 -15.75
CA TYR A 462 14.89 2.29 -14.30
C TYR A 462 15.97 1.46 -13.59
N GLY A 463 16.53 1.97 -12.50
CA GLY A 463 17.31 1.19 -11.56
C GLY A 463 16.51 0.03 -10.99
N PHE A 464 17.16 -1.00 -10.40
CA PHE A 464 16.42 -2.22 -10.01
C PHE A 464 15.33 -1.95 -8.95
N GLU A 465 15.63 -1.18 -7.90
CA GLU A 465 14.65 -0.78 -6.89
C GLU A 465 13.49 0.00 -7.52
N GLU A 466 13.81 0.99 -8.34
CA GLU A 466 12.81 1.79 -9.03
C GLU A 466 11.96 0.95 -9.99
N ALA A 467 12.58 -0.03 -10.67
CA ALA A 467 11.85 -0.94 -11.57
C ALA A 467 10.86 -1.83 -10.80
N VAL A 468 11.22 -2.32 -9.62
CA VAL A 468 10.30 -3.07 -8.76
C VAL A 468 9.14 -2.17 -8.32
N ARG A 469 9.43 -0.97 -7.83
CA ARG A 469 8.43 0.02 -7.40
C ARG A 469 7.48 0.40 -8.53
N MET A 470 8.05 0.80 -9.66
CA MET A 470 7.27 1.25 -10.82
C MET A 470 6.53 0.11 -11.51
N GLY A 471 7.07 -1.11 -11.50
CA GLY A 471 6.36 -2.29 -11.97
C GLY A 471 5.07 -2.55 -11.19
N VAL A 472 5.14 -2.44 -9.86
CA VAL A 472 3.95 -2.56 -8.99
C VAL A 472 2.98 -1.40 -9.24
N PHE A 473 3.47 -0.16 -9.32
CA PHE A 473 2.66 1.03 -9.57
C PHE A 473 1.92 0.96 -10.91
N VAL A 474 2.65 0.70 -12.00
CA VAL A 474 2.10 0.64 -13.37
C VAL A 474 1.11 -0.52 -13.52
N HIS A 475 1.38 -1.66 -12.87
CA HIS A 475 0.46 -2.79 -12.85
C HIS A 475 -0.87 -2.41 -12.17
N GLY A 476 -0.82 -1.74 -11.01
CA GLY A 476 -2.01 -1.24 -10.33
C GLY A 476 -2.75 -0.19 -11.16
N LEU A 477 -2.04 0.83 -11.68
CA LEU A 477 -2.61 1.87 -12.54
C LEU A 477 -3.27 1.28 -13.79
N ALA A 478 -2.66 0.26 -14.42
CA ALA A 478 -3.28 -0.43 -15.55
C ALA A 478 -4.58 -1.13 -15.17
N GLY A 479 -4.64 -1.71 -13.96
CA GLY A 479 -5.87 -2.29 -13.40
C GLY A 479 -6.94 -1.24 -13.15
N ASP A 480 -6.59 -0.07 -12.64
CA ASP A 480 -7.51 1.03 -12.36
C ASP A 480 -8.10 1.60 -13.67
N LEU A 481 -7.25 1.90 -14.64
CA LEU A 481 -7.69 2.36 -15.98
C LEU A 481 -8.55 1.31 -16.70
N ALA A 482 -8.27 0.02 -16.50
CA ALA A 482 -9.10 -1.04 -17.05
C ALA A 482 -10.46 -1.10 -16.34
N ALA A 483 -10.49 -1.00 -15.01
CA ALA A 483 -11.73 -0.98 -14.24
C ALA A 483 -12.63 0.21 -14.58
N GLU A 484 -12.06 1.39 -14.78
CA GLU A 484 -12.80 2.57 -15.28
C GLU A 484 -13.45 2.29 -16.65
N SER A 485 -12.76 1.56 -17.52
CA SER A 485 -13.22 1.33 -18.89
C SER A 485 -14.27 0.21 -19.03
N ILE A 486 -14.11 -0.90 -18.26
CA ILE A 486 -14.89 -2.13 -18.44
C ILE A 486 -15.57 -2.63 -17.16
N GLY A 487 -15.40 -1.92 -16.03
CA GLY A 487 -15.88 -2.35 -14.72
C GLY A 487 -14.96 -3.37 -14.04
N MET A 488 -15.17 -3.58 -12.73
CA MET A 488 -14.33 -4.46 -11.91
C MET A 488 -14.67 -5.94 -12.09
N ASP A 489 -15.96 -6.28 -12.23
CA ASP A 489 -16.43 -7.69 -12.19
C ASP A 489 -15.93 -8.52 -13.37
N GLY A 490 -15.74 -7.89 -14.52
CA GLY A 490 -15.25 -8.54 -15.75
C GLY A 490 -13.75 -8.41 -15.99
N LEU A 491 -13.01 -7.84 -15.03
CA LEU A 491 -11.58 -7.60 -15.18
C LEU A 491 -10.80 -8.92 -15.15
N THR A 492 -9.94 -9.11 -16.14
CA THR A 492 -9.07 -10.29 -16.26
C THR A 492 -7.60 -9.88 -16.33
N ALA A 493 -6.69 -10.82 -16.13
CA ALA A 493 -5.25 -10.57 -16.30
C ALA A 493 -4.92 -10.04 -17.71
N VAL A 494 -5.63 -10.52 -18.76
CA VAL A 494 -5.48 -10.02 -20.13
C VAL A 494 -5.91 -8.56 -20.24
N SER A 495 -6.97 -8.16 -19.54
CA SER A 495 -7.41 -6.77 -19.48
C SER A 495 -6.31 -5.88 -18.87
N ILE A 496 -5.79 -6.27 -17.71
CA ILE A 496 -4.69 -5.55 -17.04
C ILE A 496 -3.48 -5.43 -17.98
N MET A 497 -3.04 -6.54 -18.57
CA MET A 497 -1.93 -6.57 -19.53
C MET A 497 -2.15 -5.60 -20.71
N ASN A 498 -3.35 -5.55 -21.26
CA ASN A 498 -3.68 -4.70 -22.40
C ASN A 498 -3.73 -3.21 -22.05
N PHE A 499 -3.93 -2.86 -20.77
CA PHE A 499 -3.90 -1.49 -20.30
C PHE A 499 -2.51 -1.01 -19.84
N LEU A 500 -1.50 -1.88 -19.74
CA LEU A 500 -0.12 -1.46 -19.45
C LEU A 500 0.40 -0.35 -20.38
N PRO A 501 0.21 -0.43 -21.74
CA PRO A 501 0.65 0.65 -22.61
C PRO A 501 -0.06 1.98 -22.33
N ARG A 502 -1.33 1.96 -21.94
CA ARG A 502 -2.09 3.15 -21.57
C ARG A 502 -1.57 3.74 -20.25
N ALA A 503 -1.32 2.91 -19.25
CA ALA A 503 -0.73 3.37 -17.98
C ALA A 503 0.63 4.05 -18.22
N MET A 504 1.48 3.48 -19.07
CA MET A 504 2.76 4.09 -19.45
C MET A 504 2.58 5.41 -20.22
N LYS A 505 1.57 5.50 -21.08
CA LYS A 505 1.24 6.75 -21.77
C LYS A 505 0.81 7.83 -20.79
N GLU A 506 -0.11 7.52 -19.87
CA GLU A 506 -0.57 8.47 -18.85
C GLU A 506 0.59 8.98 -17.98
N LEU A 507 1.49 8.10 -17.55
CA LEU A 507 2.70 8.49 -16.81
C LEU A 507 3.64 9.42 -17.57
N ARG A 508 3.70 9.33 -18.92
CA ARG A 508 4.56 10.19 -19.73
C ARG A 508 3.93 11.54 -20.06
N GLU A 509 2.63 11.52 -20.38
CA GLU A 509 1.93 12.67 -20.93
C GLU A 509 1.17 13.47 -19.84
N ASN A 510 0.76 12.81 -18.75
CA ASN A 510 -0.09 13.37 -17.70
C ASN A 510 0.49 13.13 -16.29
N PHE A 511 1.81 13.20 -16.14
CA PHE A 511 2.50 12.81 -14.89
C PHE A 511 1.97 13.53 -13.65
N GLU A 512 1.79 14.85 -13.70
CA GLU A 512 1.31 15.63 -12.56
C GLU A 512 -0.10 15.19 -12.12
N ARG A 513 -0.98 14.91 -13.08
CA ARG A 513 -2.31 14.38 -12.78
C ARG A 513 -2.23 13.02 -12.09
N ILE A 514 -1.47 12.09 -12.68
CA ILE A 514 -1.27 10.74 -12.10
C ILE A 514 -0.63 10.81 -10.72
N TYR A 515 0.33 11.71 -10.53
CA TYR A 515 0.96 11.94 -9.22
C TYR A 515 -0.09 12.42 -8.20
N ASN A 516 -0.87 13.43 -8.52
CA ASN A 516 -1.86 14.01 -7.61
C ASN A 516 -3.00 13.04 -7.28
N GLU A 517 -3.45 12.22 -8.25
CA GLU A 517 -4.51 11.23 -8.05
C GLU A 517 -4.06 10.01 -7.22
N ASN A 518 -2.76 9.73 -7.15
CA ASN A 518 -2.20 8.54 -6.50
C ASN A 518 -1.25 8.85 -5.34
N SER A 519 -1.13 10.09 -4.92
CA SER A 519 -0.42 10.53 -3.72
C SER A 519 -1.40 11.08 -2.69
N LEU A 520 -0.99 11.07 -1.42
CA LEU A 520 -1.82 11.61 -0.36
C LEU A 520 -1.84 13.15 -0.43
N PRO A 521 -3.02 13.78 -0.51
CA PRO A 521 -3.13 15.23 -0.56
C PRO A 521 -2.67 15.87 0.77
N VAL A 522 -1.93 16.96 0.64
CA VAL A 522 -1.47 17.76 1.79
C VAL A 522 -2.34 19.01 1.91
N LEU A 523 -2.96 19.18 3.08
CA LEU A 523 -3.66 20.41 3.43
C LEU A 523 -2.66 21.54 3.68
N VAL A 524 -2.82 22.67 3.01
CA VAL A 524 -1.96 23.84 3.13
C VAL A 524 -2.63 24.89 4.01
#